data_82f2d52aff572f601cfd9095808e33e7
#
_entry.id   82f2d52aff572f601cfd9095808e33e7
#
_cell.length_a   1.000
_cell.length_b   1.000
_cell.length_c   1.000
_cell.angle_alpha   90.00
_cell.angle_beta   90.00
_cell.angle_gamma   90.00
#
_symmetry.space_group_name_H-M   'P 1'
#
loop_
_entity.id
_entity.type
_entity.pdbx_description
1 polymer ?
#
loop_
_entity_poly.entity_id
_entity_poly.type
_entity_poly.pdbx_seq_one_letter_code
_entity_poly.pdbx_strand_id
1 'polypeptide(L)'
;ERLITDYSQMLKDEVALSREKMKKINLKLIARSVVDDFNNIYEAKRGIKIILNESNNQDEYFIYGIENRIEQIIANLLDNSISFSEDNKNISVEIYKNENDKIVLKVIDEGKGFKETNTKKIFDRFYSNRPDTFGEHSGLGLNIVKNLVDLHGASIYASNNIAQKGANVEIVFPKS
;
A
#
# COMPACT_ATOMS: atom_id res chain seq x y z
N GLU A 1 -8.27 8.66 22.22
CA GLU A 1 -7.82 9.51 21.13
C GLU A 1 -7.16 8.70 20.02
N ARG A 2 -7.52 8.99 18.78
CA ARG A 2 -7.11 8.19 17.63
C ARG A 2 -5.60 8.15 17.42
N LEU A 3 -4.93 9.28 17.58
CA LEU A 3 -3.49 9.37 17.33
C LEU A 3 -2.69 8.50 18.29
N ILE A 4 -3.06 8.51 19.56
CA ILE A 4 -2.42 7.66 20.57
C ILE A 4 -2.72 6.19 20.29
N THR A 5 -3.95 5.88 19.87
CA THR A 5 -4.34 4.51 19.54
C THR A 5 -3.53 3.98 18.36
N ASP A 6 -3.36 4.79 17.30
CA ASP A 6 -2.59 4.38 16.12
C ASP A 6 -1.12 4.13 16.46
N TYR A 7 -0.54 4.98 17.30
CA TYR A 7 0.84 4.81 17.74
C TYR A 7 1.02 3.52 18.55
N SER A 8 0.11 3.27 19.47
CA SER A 8 0.13 2.04 20.27
C SER A 8 -0.02 0.81 19.40
N GLN A 9 -0.88 0.86 18.39
CA GLN A 9 -1.08 -0.24 17.46
C GLN A 9 0.20 -0.50 16.65
N MET A 10 0.88 0.53 16.21
CA MET A 10 2.15 0.40 15.49
C MET A 10 3.19 -0.33 16.34
N LEU A 11 3.33 0.03 17.60
CA LEU A 11 4.27 -0.64 18.50
C LEU A 11 3.90 -2.10 18.73
N LYS A 12 2.62 -2.40 18.88
CA LYS A 12 2.14 -3.78 19.02
C LYS A 12 2.45 -4.59 17.77
N ASP A 13 2.29 -3.99 16.60
CA ASP A 13 2.56 -4.65 15.32
C ASP A 13 4.04 -5.01 15.19
N GLU A 14 4.94 -4.12 15.57
CA GLU A 14 6.37 -4.40 15.56
C GLU A 14 6.73 -5.58 16.48
N VAL A 15 6.17 -5.61 17.67
CA VAL A 15 6.42 -6.70 18.63
C VAL A 15 5.85 -8.01 18.10
N ALA A 16 4.62 -7.98 17.58
CA ALA A 16 3.99 -9.17 17.02
C ALA A 16 4.79 -9.73 15.86
N LEU A 17 5.24 -8.85 14.93
CA LEU A 17 6.01 -9.26 13.77
C LEU A 17 7.30 -9.97 14.17
N SER A 18 7.98 -9.48 15.21
CA SER A 18 9.23 -10.09 15.66
C SER A 18 9.05 -11.49 16.25
N ARG A 19 7.85 -11.85 16.66
CA ARG A 19 7.53 -13.18 17.22
C ARG A 19 6.94 -14.14 16.21
N GLU A 20 6.44 -13.65 15.11
CA GLU A 20 5.82 -14.48 14.07
C GLU A 20 6.88 -15.00 13.11
N LYS A 21 6.65 -16.19 12.60
CA LYS A 21 7.55 -16.77 11.60
C LYS A 21 7.14 -16.34 10.22
N MET A 22 8.09 -15.86 9.47
CA MET A 22 7.91 -15.61 8.06
C MET A 22 7.86 -16.92 7.31
N LYS A 23 7.05 -16.96 6.25
CA LYS A 23 6.92 -18.14 5.40
C LYS A 23 6.69 -17.71 3.97
N LYS A 24 6.83 -18.63 3.06
CA LYS A 24 6.55 -18.41 1.64
C LYS A 24 5.05 -18.22 1.47
N ILE A 25 4.65 -17.06 0.94
CA ILE A 25 3.23 -16.70 0.74
C ILE A 25 3.03 -16.20 -0.69
N ASN A 26 1.82 -16.37 -1.20
CA ASN A 26 1.47 -15.95 -2.56
C ASN A 26 0.90 -14.52 -2.53
N LEU A 27 1.72 -13.56 -2.94
CA LEU A 27 1.34 -12.14 -2.95
C LEU A 27 0.12 -11.88 -3.84
N LYS A 28 0.03 -12.57 -4.96
CA LYS A 28 -1.07 -12.41 -5.92
C LYS A 28 -2.43 -12.73 -5.29
N LEU A 29 -2.50 -13.83 -4.55
CA LEU A 29 -3.75 -14.22 -3.89
C LEU A 29 -4.11 -13.27 -2.76
N ILE A 30 -3.14 -12.81 -2.00
CA ILE A 30 -3.37 -11.84 -0.93
C ILE A 30 -3.89 -10.53 -1.51
N ALA A 31 -3.23 -10.02 -2.55
CA ALA A 31 -3.63 -8.78 -3.19
C ALA A 31 -5.04 -8.87 -3.78
N ARG A 32 -5.35 -9.98 -4.43
CA ARG A 32 -6.69 -10.20 -5.00
C ARG A 32 -7.77 -10.16 -3.94
N SER A 33 -7.54 -10.82 -2.81
CA SER A 33 -8.49 -10.84 -1.71
C SER A 33 -8.75 -9.45 -1.17
N VAL A 34 -7.71 -8.66 -0.93
CA VAL A 34 -7.85 -7.30 -0.41
C VAL A 34 -8.54 -6.39 -1.43
N VAL A 35 -8.17 -6.49 -2.70
CA VAL A 35 -8.78 -5.72 -3.78
C VAL A 35 -10.27 -6.01 -3.88
N ASP A 36 -10.66 -7.29 -3.83
CA ASP A 36 -12.07 -7.68 -3.88
C ASP A 36 -12.86 -7.10 -2.71
N ASP A 37 -12.31 -7.16 -1.50
CA ASP A 37 -12.96 -6.58 -0.32
C ASP A 37 -13.20 -5.08 -0.48
N PHE A 38 -12.21 -4.35 -0.97
CA PHE A 38 -12.34 -2.91 -1.18
C PHE A 38 -13.33 -2.58 -2.29
N ASN A 39 -13.33 -3.33 -3.38
CA ASN A 39 -14.30 -3.13 -4.46
C ASN A 39 -15.74 -3.38 -3.98
N ASN A 40 -15.94 -4.36 -3.13
CA ASN A 40 -17.27 -4.63 -2.56
C ASN A 40 -17.81 -3.47 -1.74
N ILE A 41 -16.93 -2.66 -1.16
CA ILE A 41 -17.34 -1.50 -0.35
C ILE A 41 -17.45 -0.25 -1.22
N TYR A 42 -16.44 0.05 -2.03
CA TYR A 42 -16.26 1.38 -2.61
C TYR A 42 -16.76 1.53 -4.04
N GLU A 43 -16.92 0.45 -4.80
CA GLU A 43 -17.45 0.55 -6.15
C GLU A 43 -18.88 1.08 -6.14
N ALA A 44 -19.75 0.52 -5.29
CA ALA A 44 -21.12 0.99 -5.15
C ALA A 44 -21.20 2.34 -4.44
N LYS A 45 -20.39 2.53 -3.40
CA LYS A 45 -20.48 3.71 -2.54
C LYS A 45 -19.90 4.97 -3.18
N ARG A 46 -18.80 4.85 -3.93
CA ARG A 46 -18.08 5.99 -4.50
C ARG A 46 -17.77 5.86 -5.99
N GLY A 47 -18.13 4.76 -6.60
CA GLY A 47 -17.77 4.52 -8.00
C GLY A 47 -16.28 4.34 -8.23
N ILE A 48 -15.50 4.10 -7.17
CA ILE A 48 -14.08 3.84 -7.27
C ILE A 48 -13.87 2.37 -7.52
N LYS A 49 -13.21 2.05 -8.62
CA LYS A 49 -12.89 0.67 -8.97
C LYS A 49 -11.40 0.43 -8.86
N ILE A 50 -11.03 -0.62 -8.16
CA ILE A 50 -9.64 -1.03 -8.02
C ILE A 50 -9.39 -2.17 -8.99
N ILE A 51 -8.40 -1.99 -9.85
CA ILE A 51 -8.06 -2.94 -10.91
C ILE A 51 -6.73 -3.58 -10.57
N LEU A 52 -6.73 -4.90 -10.44
CA LEU A 52 -5.51 -5.66 -10.20
C LEU A 52 -4.94 -6.12 -11.54
N ASN A 53 -3.77 -5.62 -11.88
CA ASN A 53 -3.05 -5.99 -13.10
C ASN A 53 -1.88 -6.90 -12.75
N GLU A 54 -1.87 -8.07 -13.33
CA GLU A 54 -0.81 -9.05 -13.17
C GLU A 54 -0.11 -9.19 -14.51
N SER A 55 1.20 -9.07 -14.53
CA SER A 55 1.95 -9.08 -15.80
C SER A 55 1.86 -10.42 -16.53
N ASN A 56 1.64 -11.48 -15.79
CA ASN A 56 1.44 -12.81 -16.36
C ASN A 56 0.55 -13.63 -15.44
N ASN A 57 -0.60 -14.04 -15.94
CA ASN A 57 -1.58 -14.80 -15.15
C ASN A 57 -1.06 -16.17 -14.71
N GLN A 58 -0.06 -16.68 -15.38
CA GLN A 58 0.52 -18.01 -15.05
C GLN A 58 1.66 -17.92 -14.06
N ASP A 59 2.24 -16.74 -13.88
CA ASP A 59 3.34 -16.57 -12.93
C ASP A 59 2.83 -16.59 -11.51
N GLU A 60 3.60 -17.24 -10.67
CA GLU A 60 3.36 -17.24 -9.23
C GLU A 60 4.28 -16.19 -8.59
N TYR A 61 3.69 -15.34 -7.75
CA TYR A 61 4.43 -14.27 -7.11
C TYR A 61 4.57 -14.57 -5.63
N PHE A 62 5.54 -15.42 -5.31
CA PHE A 62 5.81 -15.78 -3.92
C PHE A 62 6.82 -14.85 -3.29
N ILE A 63 6.50 -14.41 -2.09
CA ILE A 63 7.40 -13.62 -1.25
C ILE A 63 7.55 -14.33 0.09
N TYR A 64 8.57 -13.97 0.83
CA TYR A 64 8.78 -14.46 2.18
C TYR A 64 8.25 -13.41 3.15
N GLY A 65 7.20 -13.74 3.91
CA GLY A 65 6.58 -12.75 4.78
C GLY A 65 5.51 -13.34 5.70
N ILE A 66 4.81 -12.45 6.36
CA ILE A 66 3.72 -12.77 7.26
C ILE A 66 2.43 -12.31 6.61
N GLU A 67 1.54 -13.27 6.30
CA GLU A 67 0.36 -13.03 5.47
C GLU A 67 -0.50 -11.86 5.95
N ASN A 68 -0.86 -11.84 7.24
CA ASN A 68 -1.74 -10.78 7.75
C ASN A 68 -1.06 -9.41 7.77
N ARG A 69 0.26 -9.36 7.84
CA ARG A 69 0.99 -8.10 7.77
C ARG A 69 1.08 -7.58 6.34
N ILE A 70 1.22 -8.48 5.38
CA ILE A 70 1.17 -8.10 3.96
C ILE A 70 -0.24 -7.62 3.60
N GLU A 71 -1.29 -8.28 4.10
CA GLU A 71 -2.66 -7.79 3.94
C GLU A 71 -2.80 -6.37 4.47
N GLN A 72 -2.25 -6.10 5.65
CA GLN A 72 -2.30 -4.77 6.26
C GLN A 72 -1.58 -3.72 5.42
N ILE A 73 -0.42 -4.06 4.85
CA ILE A 73 0.29 -3.17 3.94
C ILE A 73 -0.61 -2.77 2.78
N ILE A 74 -1.19 -3.76 2.10
CA ILE A 74 -2.02 -3.52 0.92
C ILE A 74 -3.27 -2.73 1.30
N ALA A 75 -3.93 -3.12 2.38
CA ALA A 75 -5.13 -2.43 2.84
C ALA A 75 -4.85 -0.96 3.18
N ASN A 76 -3.74 -0.68 3.86
CA ASN A 76 -3.37 0.70 4.20
C ASN A 76 -3.05 1.54 2.97
N LEU A 77 -2.38 0.95 1.97
CA LEU A 77 -2.10 1.64 0.71
C LEU A 77 -3.39 1.94 -0.05
N LEU A 78 -4.32 1.00 -0.11
CA LEU A 78 -5.59 1.21 -0.79
C LEU A 78 -6.47 2.21 -0.04
N ASP A 79 -6.51 2.14 1.27
CA ASP A 79 -7.26 3.10 2.09
C ASP A 79 -6.75 4.52 1.87
N ASN A 80 -5.44 4.67 1.85
CA ASN A 80 -4.82 5.96 1.56
C ASN A 80 -5.19 6.46 0.15
N SER A 81 -5.11 5.60 -0.85
CA SER A 81 -5.45 5.97 -2.23
C SER A 81 -6.92 6.35 -2.38
N ILE A 82 -7.81 5.61 -1.74
CA ILE A 82 -9.26 5.91 -1.76
C ILE A 82 -9.55 7.25 -1.09
N SER A 83 -8.89 7.53 0.04
CA SER A 83 -9.10 8.77 0.79
C SER A 83 -8.76 10.01 -0.04
N PHE A 84 -7.78 9.91 -0.92
CA PHE A 84 -7.32 11.05 -1.72
C PHE A 84 -7.81 11.02 -3.17
N SER A 85 -8.61 10.04 -3.53
CA SER A 85 -9.21 9.94 -4.87
C SER A 85 -10.57 10.60 -4.91
N GLU A 86 -10.90 11.17 -6.06
CA GLU A 86 -12.25 11.65 -6.32
C GLU A 86 -13.14 10.46 -6.68
N ASP A 87 -14.47 10.66 -6.54
CA ASP A 87 -15.43 9.64 -6.93
C ASP A 87 -15.32 9.31 -8.42
N ASN A 88 -15.64 8.07 -8.77
CA ASN A 88 -15.63 7.57 -10.15
C ASN A 88 -14.25 7.51 -10.79
N LYS A 89 -13.19 7.54 -10.01
CA LYS A 89 -11.82 7.34 -10.48
C LYS A 89 -11.38 5.91 -10.22
N ASN A 90 -10.34 5.49 -10.92
CA ASN A 90 -9.79 4.14 -10.77
C ASN A 90 -8.52 4.16 -9.95
N ILE A 91 -8.27 3.05 -9.28
CA ILE A 91 -7.01 2.78 -8.60
C ILE A 91 -6.46 1.51 -9.23
N SER A 92 -5.18 1.52 -9.59
CA SER A 92 -4.53 0.34 -10.17
C SER A 92 -3.58 -0.28 -9.15
N VAL A 93 -3.62 -1.59 -9.05
CA VAL A 93 -2.64 -2.37 -8.30
C VAL A 93 -1.91 -3.25 -9.31
N GLU A 94 -0.60 -3.12 -9.37
CA GLU A 94 0.22 -3.88 -10.31
C GLU A 94 1.18 -4.79 -9.56
N ILE A 95 1.31 -6.03 -10.03
CA ILE A 95 2.27 -6.99 -9.50
C ILE A 95 3.07 -7.54 -10.68
N TYR A 96 4.39 -7.44 -10.59
CA TYR A 96 5.28 -7.93 -11.64
C TYR A 96 6.67 -8.23 -11.08
N LYS A 97 7.48 -8.91 -11.88
CA LYS A 97 8.89 -9.10 -11.58
C LYS A 97 9.70 -8.07 -12.36
N ASN A 98 10.63 -7.40 -11.68
CA ASN A 98 11.50 -6.44 -12.34
C ASN A 98 12.71 -7.13 -13.00
N GLU A 99 13.57 -6.36 -13.61
CA GLU A 99 14.76 -6.87 -14.30
C GLU A 99 15.75 -7.60 -13.37
N ASN A 100 15.69 -7.35 -12.06
CA ASN A 100 16.50 -8.03 -11.07
C ASN A 100 15.80 -9.26 -10.49
N ASP A 101 14.70 -9.68 -11.10
CA ASP A 101 13.88 -10.82 -10.68
C ASP A 101 13.29 -10.66 -9.27
N LYS A 102 13.07 -9.42 -8.85
CA LYS A 102 12.39 -9.11 -7.60
C LYS A 102 10.93 -8.81 -7.87
N ILE A 103 10.08 -9.18 -6.93
CA ILE A 103 8.64 -8.93 -7.06
C ILE A 103 8.35 -7.51 -6.62
N VAL A 104 7.59 -6.80 -7.46
CA VAL A 104 7.18 -5.42 -7.24
C VAL A 104 5.67 -5.35 -7.11
N LEU A 105 5.21 -4.60 -6.12
CA LEU A 105 3.80 -4.26 -5.93
C LEU A 105 3.68 -2.75 -6.06
N LYS A 106 2.83 -2.28 -6.97
CA LYS A 106 2.54 -0.85 -7.14
C LYS A 106 1.09 -0.55 -6.88
N VAL A 107 0.82 0.57 -6.22
CA VAL A 107 -0.52 1.12 -6.08
C VAL A 107 -0.52 2.51 -6.71
N ILE A 108 -1.35 2.72 -7.72
CA ILE A 108 -1.39 3.94 -8.52
C ILE A 108 -2.80 4.52 -8.44
N ASP A 109 -2.92 5.77 -7.98
CA ASP A 109 -4.20 6.46 -7.97
C ASP A 109 -4.23 7.61 -8.97
N GLU A 110 -5.43 8.15 -9.19
CA GLU A 110 -5.66 9.28 -10.09
C GLU A 110 -5.97 10.57 -9.32
N GLY A 111 -5.55 10.65 -8.07
CA GLY A 111 -5.77 11.82 -7.22
C GLY A 111 -4.82 12.97 -7.55
N LYS A 112 -4.69 13.89 -6.62
CA LYS A 112 -3.85 15.09 -6.83
C LYS A 112 -2.35 14.83 -6.67
N GLY A 113 -1.97 13.68 -6.17
CA GLY A 113 -0.57 13.35 -5.92
C GLY A 113 -0.06 13.93 -4.61
N PHE A 114 1.24 13.89 -4.45
CA PHE A 114 1.91 14.43 -3.28
C PHE A 114 2.38 15.86 -3.54
N LYS A 115 2.19 16.75 -2.56
CA LYS A 115 2.70 18.12 -2.65
C LYS A 115 4.19 18.18 -2.38
N GLU A 116 4.70 17.25 -1.59
CA GLU A 116 6.08 17.23 -1.15
C GLU A 116 7.00 16.79 -2.29
N THR A 117 8.06 17.56 -2.55
CA THR A 117 9.07 17.21 -3.55
C THR A 117 10.00 16.12 -3.03
N ASN A 118 10.25 16.10 -1.72
CA ASN A 118 11.02 15.02 -1.11
C ASN A 118 10.07 13.90 -0.68
N THR A 119 9.87 12.94 -1.57
CA THR A 119 8.90 11.87 -1.36
C THR A 119 9.26 10.93 -0.20
N LYS A 120 10.48 10.98 0.30
CA LYS A 120 10.86 10.21 1.49
C LYS A 120 10.13 10.69 2.74
N LYS A 121 9.79 11.97 2.81
CA LYS A 121 9.09 12.54 3.98
C LYS A 121 7.67 12.03 4.14
N ILE A 122 7.04 11.56 3.09
CA ILE A 122 5.65 11.08 3.19
C ILE A 122 5.52 9.83 4.06
N PHE A 123 6.61 9.15 4.33
CA PHE A 123 6.62 7.99 5.21
C PHE A 123 6.95 8.35 6.66
N ASP A 124 7.21 9.63 6.94
CA ASP A 124 7.46 10.08 8.30
C ASP A 124 6.16 10.02 9.11
N ARG A 125 6.32 9.74 10.40
CA ARG A 125 5.17 9.72 11.30
C ARG A 125 4.49 11.10 11.30
N PHE A 126 3.16 11.08 11.30
CA PHE A 126 2.30 12.26 11.33
C PHE A 126 2.35 13.11 10.06
N TYR A 127 3.01 12.63 9.01
CA TYR A 127 2.99 13.34 7.74
C TYR A 127 1.59 13.26 7.12
N SER A 128 1.05 14.41 6.72
CA SER A 128 -0.27 14.50 6.10
C SER A 128 -0.32 15.71 5.17
N ASN A 129 0.52 15.70 4.13
CA ASN A 129 0.65 16.81 3.20
C ASN A 129 -0.06 16.60 1.87
N ARG A 130 -0.91 15.59 1.76
CA ARG A 130 -1.77 15.46 0.59
C ARG A 130 -2.98 16.37 0.76
N PRO A 131 -3.48 16.99 -0.32
CA PRO A 131 -4.72 17.74 -0.25
C PRO A 131 -5.80 16.83 0.28
N ASP A 132 -6.31 17.16 1.42
CA ASP A 132 -7.28 16.31 2.07
C ASP A 132 -8.52 17.10 2.41
N THR A 133 -9.63 16.66 1.88
CA THR A 133 -10.92 17.20 2.20
C THR A 133 -11.87 16.11 2.68
N PHE A 134 -11.38 14.89 2.83
CA PHE A 134 -12.27 13.75 2.98
C PHE A 134 -12.18 13.07 4.32
N GLY A 135 -11.41 13.55 5.20
CA GLY A 135 -11.39 12.90 6.46
C GLY A 135 -10.13 13.06 7.23
N GLU A 136 -10.10 12.37 8.32
CA GLU A 136 -9.03 12.48 9.26
C GLU A 136 -7.94 11.48 8.94
N HIS A 137 -6.76 12.01 8.64
CA HIS A 137 -5.56 11.19 8.55
C HIS A 137 -4.61 11.62 9.63
N SER A 138 -4.27 10.68 10.48
CA SER A 138 -3.30 10.92 11.54
C SER A 138 -1.88 11.07 11.03
N GLY A 139 -1.64 10.72 9.76
CA GLY A 139 -0.31 10.67 9.19
C GLY A 139 0.45 9.40 9.57
N LEU A 140 -0.24 8.41 10.13
CA LEU A 140 0.38 7.17 10.57
C LEU A 140 0.23 6.01 9.58
N GLY A 141 -0.71 6.10 8.64
CA GLY A 141 -0.96 5.00 7.70
C GLY A 141 0.26 4.62 6.88
N LEU A 142 0.90 5.59 6.23
CA LEU A 142 2.09 5.34 5.43
C LEU A 142 3.32 5.04 6.30
N ASN A 143 3.40 5.60 7.50
CA ASN A 143 4.47 5.26 8.42
C ASN A 143 4.39 3.80 8.89
N ILE A 144 3.18 3.31 9.16
CA ILE A 144 2.96 1.90 9.49
C ILE A 144 3.39 1.01 8.32
N VAL A 145 3.00 1.38 7.10
CA VAL A 145 3.41 0.64 5.89
C VAL A 145 4.93 0.58 5.80
N LYS A 146 5.61 1.72 5.98
CA LYS A 146 7.07 1.80 5.91
C LYS A 146 7.71 0.85 6.93
N ASN A 147 7.22 0.84 8.16
CA ASN A 147 7.74 -0.03 9.20
C ASN A 147 7.56 -1.51 8.85
N LEU A 148 6.39 -1.89 8.36
CA LEU A 148 6.12 -3.27 7.99
C LEU A 148 6.97 -3.69 6.77
N VAL A 149 7.15 -2.80 5.81
CA VAL A 149 8.00 -3.03 4.64
C VAL A 149 9.45 -3.25 5.08
N ASP A 150 9.96 -2.39 5.97
CA ASP A 150 11.32 -2.51 6.49
C ASP A 150 11.53 -3.84 7.23
N LEU A 151 10.56 -4.24 8.04
CA LEU A 151 10.64 -5.50 8.77
C LEU A 151 10.61 -6.73 7.87
N HIS A 152 10.07 -6.59 6.66
CA HIS A 152 10.10 -7.64 5.65
C HIS A 152 11.36 -7.60 4.77
N GLY A 153 12.27 -6.67 5.03
CA GLY A 153 13.47 -6.51 4.21
C GLY A 153 13.20 -5.94 2.83
N ALA A 154 12.02 -5.36 2.63
CA ALA A 154 11.62 -4.77 1.35
C ALA A 154 11.95 -3.28 1.32
N SER A 155 11.78 -2.67 0.16
CA SER A 155 11.97 -1.23 -0.04
C SER A 155 10.68 -0.62 -0.54
N ILE A 156 10.42 0.64 -0.15
CA ILE A 156 9.23 1.36 -0.58
C ILE A 156 9.61 2.71 -1.16
N TYR A 157 8.97 3.06 -2.26
CA TYR A 157 9.21 4.31 -2.98
C TYR A 157 7.87 4.95 -3.31
N ALA A 158 7.83 6.27 -3.26
CA ALA A 158 6.64 7.02 -3.64
C ALA A 158 7.02 8.11 -4.62
N SER A 159 6.13 8.38 -5.56
CA SER A 159 6.34 9.40 -6.57
C SER A 159 4.99 9.89 -7.08
N ASN A 160 5.01 11.00 -7.82
CA ASN A 160 3.86 11.44 -8.57
C ASN A 160 3.89 10.84 -9.96
N ASN A 161 2.71 10.56 -10.49
CA ASN A 161 2.56 10.06 -11.84
C ASN A 161 2.98 11.15 -12.82
N ILE A 162 3.84 10.81 -13.77
CA ILE A 162 4.34 11.78 -14.76
C ILE A 162 3.31 11.98 -15.88
N ALA A 163 2.66 10.91 -16.31
CA ALA A 163 1.77 10.92 -17.47
C ALA A 163 0.40 11.55 -17.16
N GLN A 164 -0.03 11.48 -15.93
CA GLN A 164 -1.32 11.99 -15.48
C GLN A 164 -1.26 12.30 -14.00
N LYS A 165 -2.23 13.05 -13.48
CA LYS A 165 -2.28 13.33 -12.04
C LYS A 165 -2.42 12.04 -11.24
N GLY A 166 -1.79 12.00 -10.08
CA GLY A 166 -1.93 10.89 -9.18
C GLY A 166 -0.65 10.55 -8.45
N ALA A 167 -0.78 9.68 -7.48
CA ALA A 167 0.32 9.18 -6.68
C ALA A 167 0.62 7.74 -7.05
N ASN A 168 1.88 7.38 -6.89
CA ASN A 168 2.38 6.04 -7.15
C ASN A 168 3.20 5.60 -5.95
N VAL A 169 2.84 4.48 -5.35
CA VAL A 169 3.60 3.87 -4.26
C VAL A 169 4.04 2.49 -4.70
N GLU A 170 5.33 2.23 -4.62
CA GLU A 170 5.93 1.00 -5.13
C GLU A 170 6.69 0.30 -4.00
N ILE A 171 6.45 -0.99 -3.84
CA ILE A 171 7.17 -1.83 -2.89
C ILE A 171 7.95 -2.88 -3.68
N VAL A 172 9.25 -2.99 -3.39
CA VAL A 172 10.13 -3.99 -3.99
C VAL A 172 10.52 -5.00 -2.93
N PHE A 173 10.10 -6.24 -3.12
CA PHE A 173 10.40 -7.31 -2.16
C PHE A 173 11.74 -7.97 -2.50
N PRO A 174 12.50 -8.41 -1.47
CA PRO A 174 13.74 -9.11 -1.73
C PRO A 174 13.47 -10.46 -2.38
N LYS A 175 14.46 -11.01 -3.06
CA LYS A 175 14.35 -12.37 -3.59
C LYS A 175 14.15 -13.35 -2.44
N SER A 176 13.23 -14.27 -2.64
CA SER A 176 12.95 -15.32 -1.68
C SER A 176 13.75 -16.60 -2.00
#